data_076417deac78a3dcd70aabb6d968b434
#
_entry.id   076417deac78a3dcd70aabb6d968b434
#
_cell.length_a   1.000
_cell.length_b   1.000
_cell.length_c   1.000
_cell.angle_alpha   90.00
_cell.angle_beta   90.00
_cell.angle_gamma   90.00
#
_symmetry.space_group_name_H-M   'P 1'
#
loop_
_entity.id
_entity.type
_entity.pdbx_description
1 polymer ?
#
loop_
_entity_poly.entity_id
_entity_poly.type
_entity_poly.pdbx_seq_one_letter_code
_entity_poly.pdbx_strand_id
1 'polypeptide(L)'
;VRRERCVGGMQAAASKGRWVFPPPLGYRIALKADGTKTIEPDPEAAPLVRHAFAMAASGLHSVADILREVRRRGLTGRRGATLSSTMIHKILRKTVYQGRVVVEEWGIDVAGDFEPLVDAETFLLAQAGRDVKRQPIAGYQRNHPDFPLRRFVRCGHCSRPLTGAWSKGKRARYAYYNCP
;
A
#
# COMPACT_ATOMS: atom_id res chain seq x y z
N VAL A 1 -27.84 18.75 16.75
CA VAL A 1 -27.83 18.31 18.17
C VAL A 1 -27.40 16.83 18.33
N ARG A 2 -28.05 15.82 17.70
CA ARG A 2 -27.65 14.39 17.84
C ARG A 2 -26.26 14.10 17.21
N ARG A 3 -26.02 14.60 16.00
CA ARG A 3 -24.77 14.38 15.26
C ARG A 3 -23.56 14.99 15.98
N GLU A 4 -23.69 16.18 16.52
CA GLU A 4 -22.63 16.87 17.27
C GLU A 4 -22.24 16.12 18.55
N ARG A 5 -23.22 15.62 19.31
CA ARG A 5 -22.96 14.79 20.50
C ARG A 5 -22.24 13.48 20.16
N CYS A 6 -22.62 12.81 19.05
CA CYS A 6 -21.94 11.61 18.61
C CYS A 6 -20.49 11.90 18.20
N VAL A 7 -20.25 12.97 17.45
CA VAL A 7 -18.90 13.37 17.02
C VAL A 7 -18.05 13.74 18.24
N GLY A 8 -18.56 14.55 19.18
CA GLY A 8 -17.85 14.89 20.42
C GLY A 8 -17.48 13.66 21.26
N GLY A 9 -18.39 12.69 21.38
CA GLY A 9 -18.10 11.42 22.06
C GLY A 9 -17.01 10.59 21.34
N MET A 10 -17.00 10.57 20.01
CA MET A 10 -15.96 9.91 19.22
C MET A 10 -14.61 10.62 19.38
N GLN A 11 -14.57 11.95 19.34
CA GLN A 11 -13.36 12.73 19.57
C GLN A 11 -12.76 12.46 20.94
N ALA A 12 -13.58 12.52 22.00
CA ALA A 12 -13.14 12.26 23.36
C ALA A 12 -12.62 10.82 23.55
N ALA A 13 -13.21 9.85 22.86
CA ALA A 13 -12.72 8.47 22.88
C ALA A 13 -11.40 8.32 22.11
N ALA A 14 -11.30 8.91 20.91
CA ALA A 14 -10.10 8.88 20.10
C ALA A 14 -8.90 9.57 20.77
N SER A 15 -9.12 10.70 21.48
CA SER A 15 -8.08 11.39 22.26
C SER A 15 -7.51 10.55 23.41
N LYS A 16 -8.25 9.51 23.85
CA LYS A 16 -7.80 8.52 24.84
C LYS A 16 -7.14 7.29 24.19
N GLY A 17 -6.82 7.35 22.88
CA GLY A 17 -6.21 6.25 22.14
C GLY A 17 -7.18 5.19 21.67
N ARG A 18 -8.49 5.35 21.87
CA ARG A 18 -9.49 4.35 21.47
C ARG A 18 -9.75 4.43 19.96
N TRP A 19 -9.79 3.28 19.30
CA TRP A 19 -10.18 3.20 17.91
C TRP A 19 -11.71 3.31 17.76
N VAL A 20 -12.19 4.39 17.17
CA VAL A 20 -13.63 4.71 17.03
C VAL A 20 -14.21 4.44 15.65
N PHE A 21 -13.38 4.02 14.72
CA PHE A 21 -13.77 3.71 13.34
C PHE A 21 -14.03 2.21 13.14
N PRO A 22 -14.58 1.82 11.99
CA PRO A 22 -14.63 0.41 11.62
C PRO A 22 -13.22 -0.23 11.66
N PRO A 23 -13.07 -1.48 12.15
CA PRO A 23 -11.76 -2.12 12.28
C PRO A 23 -11.07 -2.19 10.93
N PRO A 24 -9.79 -1.81 10.83
CA PRO A 24 -9.01 -1.99 9.61
C PRO A 24 -8.75 -3.48 9.35
N LEU A 25 -8.38 -3.81 8.12
CA LEU A 25 -8.06 -5.20 7.76
C LEU A 25 -6.90 -5.70 8.62
N GLY A 26 -7.00 -6.92 9.15
CA GLY A 26 -6.07 -7.48 10.13
C GLY A 26 -6.45 -7.21 11.57
N TYR A 27 -7.53 -6.46 11.81
CA TYR A 27 -8.12 -6.28 13.13
C TYR A 27 -9.59 -6.67 13.14
N ARG A 28 -10.05 -7.13 14.31
CA ARG A 28 -11.46 -7.36 14.61
C ARG A 28 -11.88 -6.53 15.84
N ILE A 29 -13.18 -6.37 16.02
CA ILE A 29 -13.73 -5.68 17.20
C ILE A 29 -13.61 -6.63 18.40
N ALA A 30 -13.11 -6.12 19.51
CA ALA A 30 -13.09 -6.77 20.81
C ALA A 30 -13.74 -5.90 21.87
N LEU A 31 -14.09 -6.49 23.01
CA LEU A 31 -14.60 -5.81 24.20
C LEU A 31 -13.56 -5.96 25.31
N LYS A 32 -13.20 -4.86 25.95
CA LYS A 32 -12.40 -4.86 27.17
C LYS A 32 -13.23 -5.35 28.36
N ALA A 33 -12.57 -5.64 29.48
CA ALA A 33 -13.23 -6.06 30.71
C ALA A 33 -14.25 -5.05 31.24
N ASP A 34 -14.08 -3.76 30.95
CA ASP A 34 -14.99 -2.67 31.29
C ASP A 34 -16.17 -2.52 30.30
N GLY A 35 -16.32 -3.45 29.34
CA GLY A 35 -17.35 -3.40 28.30
C GLY A 35 -17.07 -2.40 27.18
N THR A 36 -15.95 -1.68 27.18
CA THR A 36 -15.61 -0.74 26.12
C THR A 36 -15.12 -1.47 24.87
N LYS A 37 -15.56 -0.96 23.71
CA LYS A 37 -15.11 -1.49 22.40
C LYS A 37 -13.68 -1.07 22.11
N THR A 38 -12.87 -2.02 21.68
CA THR A 38 -11.52 -1.81 21.15
C THR A 38 -11.32 -2.66 19.90
N ILE A 39 -10.14 -2.65 19.33
CA ILE A 39 -9.74 -3.55 18.25
C ILE A 39 -8.61 -4.46 18.72
N GLU A 40 -8.61 -5.69 18.26
CA GLU A 40 -7.55 -6.67 18.51
C GLU A 40 -7.09 -7.31 17.20
N PRO A 41 -5.87 -7.87 17.12
CA PRO A 41 -5.42 -8.60 15.94
C PRO A 41 -6.37 -9.74 15.58
N ASP A 42 -6.76 -9.82 14.32
CA ASP A 42 -7.54 -10.93 13.78
C ASP A 42 -6.62 -12.13 13.56
N PRO A 43 -6.89 -13.31 14.16
CA PRO A 43 -6.00 -14.46 14.07
C PRO A 43 -5.67 -14.91 12.64
N GLU A 44 -6.61 -14.76 11.73
CA GLU A 44 -6.44 -15.19 10.33
C GLU A 44 -5.81 -14.08 9.46
N ALA A 45 -6.27 -12.86 9.59
CA ALA A 45 -5.86 -11.76 8.74
C ALA A 45 -4.59 -11.02 9.24
N ALA A 46 -4.37 -10.93 10.55
CA ALA A 46 -3.23 -10.19 11.11
C ALA A 46 -1.86 -10.74 10.65
N PRO A 47 -1.61 -12.06 10.64
CA PRO A 47 -0.35 -12.61 10.16
C PRO A 47 -0.09 -12.24 8.69
N LEU A 48 -1.12 -12.19 7.87
CA LEU A 48 -1.01 -11.86 6.45
C LEU A 48 -0.74 -10.38 6.23
N VAL A 49 -1.31 -9.50 7.07
CA VAL A 49 -1.01 -8.07 7.05
C VAL A 49 0.42 -7.82 7.55
N ARG A 50 0.87 -8.47 8.64
CA ARG A 50 2.27 -8.41 9.09
C ARG A 50 3.23 -8.83 7.98
N HIS A 51 2.91 -9.91 7.27
CA HIS A 51 3.71 -10.37 6.13
C HIS A 51 3.78 -9.34 5.01
N ALA A 52 2.66 -8.67 4.68
CA ALA A 52 2.65 -7.58 3.71
C ALA A 52 3.58 -6.43 4.09
N PHE A 53 3.61 -6.04 5.37
CA PHE A 53 4.53 -5.03 5.89
C PHE A 53 5.99 -5.49 5.83
N ALA A 54 6.29 -6.73 6.19
CA ALA A 54 7.64 -7.29 6.11
C ALA A 54 8.16 -7.30 4.66
N MET A 55 7.32 -7.70 3.69
CA MET A 55 7.67 -7.62 2.26
C MET A 55 7.91 -6.17 1.81
N ALA A 56 7.09 -5.22 2.26
CA ALA A 56 7.27 -3.81 1.93
C ALA A 56 8.55 -3.24 2.54
N ALA A 57 8.83 -3.55 3.81
CA ALA A 57 10.01 -3.11 4.55
C ALA A 57 11.32 -3.64 3.96
N SER A 58 11.32 -4.88 3.44
CA SER A 58 12.51 -5.44 2.77
C SER A 58 12.94 -4.62 1.55
N GLY A 59 12.05 -3.77 1.03
CA GLY A 59 12.29 -3.00 -0.17
C GLY A 59 12.50 -3.85 -1.44
N LEU A 60 12.38 -5.18 -1.42
CA LEU A 60 12.63 -6.08 -2.55
C LEU A 60 11.39 -6.34 -3.41
N HIS A 61 10.21 -6.03 -2.91
CA HIS A 61 8.94 -6.38 -3.54
C HIS A 61 8.17 -5.15 -4.01
N SER A 62 7.59 -5.22 -5.20
CA SER A 62 6.63 -4.22 -5.66
C SER A 62 5.28 -4.41 -4.95
N VAL A 63 4.43 -3.38 -4.96
CA VAL A 63 3.05 -3.51 -4.44
C VAL A 63 2.26 -4.60 -5.18
N ALA A 64 2.55 -4.82 -6.45
CA ALA A 64 1.93 -5.91 -7.23
C ALA A 64 2.36 -7.30 -6.73
N ASP A 65 3.64 -7.45 -6.34
CA ASP A 65 4.14 -8.72 -5.79
C ASP A 65 3.54 -8.98 -4.41
N ILE A 66 3.48 -7.95 -3.54
CA ILE A 66 2.82 -8.02 -2.23
C ILE A 66 1.36 -8.43 -2.40
N LEU A 67 0.63 -7.77 -3.30
CA LEU A 67 -0.78 -8.07 -3.58
C LEU A 67 -0.97 -9.53 -4.04
N ARG A 68 -0.12 -10.01 -4.96
CA ARG A 68 -0.17 -11.39 -5.46
C ARG A 68 0.06 -12.39 -4.33
N GLU A 69 1.05 -12.14 -3.49
CA GLU A 69 1.41 -13.03 -2.40
C GLU A 69 0.34 -13.10 -1.30
N VAL A 70 -0.19 -11.95 -0.86
CA VAL A 70 -1.24 -11.95 0.18
C VAL A 70 -2.55 -12.56 -0.32
N ARG A 71 -2.88 -12.39 -1.61
CA ARG A 71 -4.02 -13.08 -2.24
C ARG A 71 -3.81 -14.60 -2.31
N ARG A 72 -2.62 -15.04 -2.70
CA ARG A 72 -2.26 -16.46 -2.74
C ARG A 72 -2.40 -17.11 -1.36
N ARG A 73 -2.09 -16.39 -0.29
CA ARG A 73 -2.26 -16.83 1.10
C ARG A 73 -3.69 -16.70 1.63
N GLY A 74 -4.62 -16.23 0.83
CA GLY A 74 -6.04 -16.16 1.19
C GLY A 74 -6.48 -14.85 1.86
N LEU A 75 -5.65 -13.80 1.90
CA LEU A 75 -6.09 -12.52 2.45
C LEU A 75 -7.18 -11.93 1.55
N THR A 76 -8.35 -11.71 2.13
CA THR A 76 -9.49 -11.06 1.48
C THR A 76 -9.84 -9.75 2.15
N GLY A 77 -10.50 -8.88 1.41
CA GLY A 77 -11.05 -7.65 1.95
C GLY A 77 -12.33 -7.91 2.78
N ARG A 78 -12.97 -6.84 3.21
CA ARG A 78 -14.24 -6.95 3.92
C ARG A 78 -15.26 -7.75 3.12
N ARG A 79 -16.00 -8.63 3.79
CA ARG A 79 -17.04 -9.51 3.19
C ARG A 79 -16.49 -10.38 2.05
N GLY A 80 -15.25 -10.80 2.13
CA GLY A 80 -14.63 -11.65 1.09
C GLY A 80 -14.25 -10.92 -0.20
N ALA A 81 -14.29 -9.59 -0.23
CA ALA A 81 -13.95 -8.82 -1.43
C ALA A 81 -12.48 -9.04 -1.84
N THR A 82 -12.23 -9.10 -3.13
CA THR A 82 -10.87 -9.20 -3.67
C THR A 82 -10.10 -7.92 -3.39
N LEU A 83 -8.90 -8.05 -2.83
CA LEU A 83 -8.01 -6.92 -2.57
C LEU A 83 -7.56 -6.27 -3.89
N SER A 84 -7.39 -4.97 -3.89
CA SER A 84 -6.80 -4.20 -4.99
C SER A 84 -5.43 -3.61 -4.58
N SER A 85 -4.65 -3.21 -5.59
CA SER A 85 -3.40 -2.48 -5.38
C SER A 85 -3.59 -1.23 -4.52
N THR A 86 -4.68 -0.50 -4.77
CA THR A 86 -5.06 0.69 -3.99
C THR A 86 -5.31 0.35 -2.52
N MET A 87 -5.91 -0.82 -2.22
CA MET A 87 -6.12 -1.26 -0.84
C MET A 87 -4.80 -1.58 -0.14
N ILE A 88 -3.85 -2.25 -0.81
CA ILE A 88 -2.51 -2.48 -0.27
C ILE A 88 -1.81 -1.16 0.02
N HIS A 89 -1.86 -0.18 -0.90
CA HIS A 89 -1.31 1.15 -0.64
C HIS A 89 -1.94 1.82 0.58
N LYS A 90 -3.27 1.72 0.76
CA LYS A 90 -3.97 2.27 1.93
C LYS A 90 -3.59 1.55 3.21
N ILE A 91 -3.45 0.21 3.19
CA ILE A 91 -3.02 -0.58 4.34
C ILE A 91 -1.63 -0.12 4.78
N LEU A 92 -0.66 -0.13 3.88
CA LEU A 92 0.72 0.22 4.21
C LEU A 92 0.91 1.67 4.71
N ARG A 93 -0.06 2.57 4.50
CA ARG A 93 -0.01 3.98 4.96
C ARG A 93 -0.67 4.23 6.32
N LYS A 94 -1.54 3.34 6.76
CA LYS A 94 -2.33 3.59 7.96
C LYS A 94 -1.50 3.44 9.23
N THR A 95 -1.39 4.49 9.99
CA THR A 95 -0.67 4.56 11.26
C THR A 95 -1.23 3.65 12.36
N VAL A 96 -2.48 3.21 12.23
CA VAL A 96 -3.10 2.24 13.16
C VAL A 96 -2.29 0.94 13.26
N TYR A 97 -1.62 0.52 12.19
CA TYR A 97 -0.83 -0.71 12.20
C TYR A 97 0.42 -0.64 13.08
N GLN A 98 0.96 0.57 13.30
CA GLN A 98 2.02 0.83 14.28
C GLN A 98 1.49 1.26 15.66
N GLY A 99 0.20 1.08 15.92
CA GLY A 99 -0.41 1.38 17.22
C GLY A 99 -0.69 2.86 17.46
N ARG A 100 -0.93 3.68 16.43
CA ARG A 100 -1.28 5.11 16.60
C ARG A 100 -2.69 5.41 16.09
N VAL A 101 -3.37 6.26 16.82
CA VAL A 101 -4.66 6.87 16.41
C VAL A 101 -4.37 8.27 15.91
N VAL A 102 -4.42 8.44 14.59
CA VAL A 102 -4.23 9.73 13.94
C VAL A 102 -5.52 10.13 13.23
N VAL A 103 -6.07 11.27 13.59
CA VAL A 103 -7.26 11.86 12.97
C VAL A 103 -6.99 13.34 12.73
N GLU A 104 -6.56 13.68 11.52
CA GLU A 104 -6.14 15.02 11.14
C GLU A 104 -7.24 16.06 11.34
N GLU A 105 -8.49 15.75 10.94
CA GLU A 105 -9.65 16.63 11.12
C GLU A 105 -9.87 17.07 12.58
N TRP A 106 -9.42 16.25 13.53
CA TRP A 106 -9.62 16.51 14.96
C TRP A 106 -8.32 16.93 15.66
N GLY A 107 -7.21 17.03 14.94
CA GLY A 107 -5.89 17.32 15.51
C GLY A 107 -5.41 16.25 16.49
N ILE A 108 -5.87 14.99 16.36
CA ILE A 108 -5.53 13.90 17.27
C ILE A 108 -4.40 13.09 16.66
N ASP A 109 -3.32 12.90 17.45
CA ASP A 109 -2.22 11.99 17.15
C ASP A 109 -1.69 11.42 18.47
N VAL A 110 -2.20 10.24 18.86
CA VAL A 110 -1.93 9.61 20.16
C VAL A 110 -1.62 8.13 20.00
N ALA A 111 -0.99 7.55 21.02
CA ALA A 111 -0.83 6.10 21.10
C ALA A 111 -2.20 5.42 21.21
N GLY A 112 -2.39 4.33 20.47
CA GLY A 112 -3.60 3.52 20.53
C GLY A 112 -3.64 2.66 21.77
N ASP A 113 -4.84 2.35 22.24
CA ASP A 113 -5.11 1.47 23.40
C ASP A 113 -5.26 -0.02 22.99
N PHE A 114 -4.67 -0.39 21.85
CA PHE A 114 -4.74 -1.70 21.21
C PHE A 114 -3.36 -2.19 20.78
N GLU A 115 -3.22 -3.50 20.56
CA GLU A 115 -1.97 -4.12 20.13
C GLU A 115 -1.62 -3.72 18.69
N PRO A 116 -0.40 -3.18 18.42
CA PRO A 116 0.06 -2.90 17.05
C PRO A 116 0.33 -4.20 16.29
N LEU A 117 0.12 -4.19 14.98
CA LEU A 117 0.50 -5.33 14.12
C LEU A 117 1.98 -5.30 13.74
N VAL A 118 2.57 -4.13 13.66
CA VAL A 118 3.98 -3.93 13.31
C VAL A 118 4.60 -2.87 14.22
N ASP A 119 5.90 -2.99 14.44
CA ASP A 119 6.67 -1.97 15.14
C ASP A 119 6.88 -0.71 14.28
N ALA A 120 7.32 0.37 14.92
CA ALA A 120 7.54 1.65 14.25
C ALA A 120 8.66 1.57 13.20
N GLU A 121 9.68 0.75 13.41
CA GLU A 121 10.79 0.58 12.48
C GLU A 121 10.33 -0.10 11.20
N THR A 122 9.64 -1.25 11.31
CA THR A 122 9.05 -1.95 10.16
C THR A 122 8.09 -1.05 9.39
N PHE A 123 7.29 -0.24 10.10
CA PHE A 123 6.39 0.71 9.47
C PHE A 123 7.16 1.77 8.67
N LEU A 124 8.21 2.38 9.23
CA LEU A 124 9.04 3.38 8.56
C LEU A 124 9.78 2.80 7.34
N LEU A 125 10.36 1.61 7.48
CA LEU A 125 11.02 0.92 6.36
C LEU A 125 10.03 0.62 5.23
N ALA A 126 8.80 0.21 5.55
CA ALA A 126 7.75 0.00 4.57
C ALA A 126 7.35 1.30 3.84
N GLN A 127 7.43 2.47 4.49
CA GLN A 127 7.24 3.77 3.82
C GLN A 127 8.44 4.09 2.90
N ALA A 128 9.67 4.00 3.41
CA ALA A 128 10.89 4.30 2.67
C ALA A 128 11.03 3.43 1.41
N GLY A 129 10.74 2.14 1.49
CA GLY A 129 10.75 1.22 0.35
C GLY A 129 9.78 1.59 -0.78
N ARG A 130 8.78 2.42 -0.50
CA ARG A 130 7.78 2.91 -1.47
C ARG A 130 8.20 4.21 -2.16
N ASP A 131 8.89 5.08 -1.44
CA ASP A 131 9.31 6.40 -1.94
C ASP A 131 10.50 6.30 -2.89
N VAL A 132 11.30 5.24 -2.76
CA VAL A 132 12.22 4.86 -3.81
C VAL A 132 11.38 4.50 -5.04
N LYS A 133 11.29 5.40 -6.01
CA LYS A 133 10.76 5.13 -7.35
C LYS A 133 11.56 3.96 -7.92
N ARG A 134 11.17 2.75 -7.58
CA ARG A 134 11.67 1.58 -8.27
C ARG A 134 11.23 1.75 -9.70
N GLN A 135 12.20 2.02 -10.54
CA GLN A 135 11.99 1.76 -11.96
C GLN A 135 11.45 0.33 -12.03
N PRO A 136 10.28 0.11 -12.64
CA PRO A 136 9.74 -1.23 -12.70
C PRO A 136 10.81 -2.12 -13.31
N ILE A 137 11.32 -3.07 -12.52
CA ILE A 137 11.96 -4.27 -13.02
C ILE A 137 10.82 -5.16 -13.56
N ALA A 138 9.86 -4.55 -14.20
CA ALA A 138 8.91 -5.25 -15.04
C ALA A 138 9.75 -5.84 -16.15
N GLY A 139 9.41 -7.05 -16.56
CA GLY A 139 9.98 -7.79 -17.66
C GLY A 139 10.10 -7.01 -18.96
N TYR A 140 10.76 -5.89 -18.87
CA TYR A 140 11.23 -5.07 -19.95
C TYR A 140 12.33 -5.89 -20.61
N GLN A 141 11.96 -6.58 -21.69
CA GLN A 141 12.93 -7.30 -22.48
C GLN A 141 14.02 -6.32 -22.89
N ARG A 142 15.14 -6.38 -22.17
CA ARG A 142 16.28 -5.48 -22.39
C ARG A 142 16.82 -5.63 -23.82
N ASN A 143 16.62 -6.82 -24.40
CA ASN A 143 17.05 -7.19 -25.76
C ASN A 143 15.84 -7.66 -26.55
N HIS A 144 14.97 -6.75 -26.97
CA HIS A 144 13.92 -7.09 -27.93
C HIS A 144 14.57 -7.22 -29.30
N PRO A 145 14.41 -8.34 -30.04
CA PRO A 145 15.07 -8.58 -31.32
C PRO A 145 14.77 -7.48 -32.34
N ASP A 146 13.57 -6.92 -32.32
CA ASP A 146 13.17 -5.86 -33.25
C ASP A 146 13.70 -4.46 -32.88
N PHE A 147 14.27 -4.30 -31.68
CA PHE A 147 14.82 -3.05 -31.20
C PHE A 147 16.22 -3.22 -30.57
N PRO A 148 17.20 -3.72 -31.32
CA PRO A 148 18.52 -4.03 -30.77
C PRO A 148 19.29 -2.80 -30.30
N LEU A 149 19.05 -1.63 -30.89
CA LEU A 149 19.72 -0.38 -30.54
C LEU A 149 19.07 0.41 -29.39
N ARG A 150 18.04 -0.14 -28.79
CA ARG A 150 17.38 0.46 -27.64
C ARG A 150 18.40 0.65 -26.52
N ARG A 151 18.56 1.87 -25.98
CA ARG A 151 19.54 2.37 -25.01
C ARG A 151 20.89 2.84 -25.60
N PHE A 152 21.32 2.35 -26.74
CA PHE A 152 22.56 2.79 -27.36
C PHE A 152 22.38 4.09 -28.12
N VAL A 153 21.21 4.28 -28.74
CA VAL A 153 20.91 5.47 -29.54
C VAL A 153 20.24 6.52 -28.65
N ARG A 154 20.77 7.74 -28.72
CA ARG A 154 20.23 8.92 -28.03
C ARG A 154 19.66 9.91 -29.05
N CYS A 155 18.64 10.66 -28.59
CA CYS A 155 18.08 11.75 -29.42
C CYS A 155 19.13 12.86 -29.65
N GLY A 156 19.38 13.23 -30.89
CA GLY A 156 20.33 14.31 -31.21
C GLY A 156 19.87 15.70 -30.72
N HIS A 157 18.58 15.85 -30.39
CA HIS A 157 18.04 17.13 -29.92
C HIS A 157 18.05 17.25 -28.37
N CYS A 158 17.67 16.22 -27.65
CA CYS A 158 17.54 16.28 -26.17
C CYS A 158 18.41 15.28 -25.42
N SER A 159 19.26 14.52 -26.09
CA SER A 159 20.19 13.50 -25.55
C SER A 159 19.52 12.38 -24.74
N ARG A 160 18.19 12.31 -24.69
CA ARG A 160 17.46 11.21 -24.04
C ARG A 160 17.62 9.91 -24.84
N PRO A 161 17.65 8.74 -24.16
CA PRO A 161 17.64 7.46 -24.86
C PRO A 161 16.37 7.32 -25.70
N LEU A 162 16.49 6.85 -26.92
CA LEU A 162 15.35 6.56 -27.78
C LEU A 162 14.64 5.28 -27.29
N THR A 163 13.32 5.26 -27.43
CA THR A 163 12.47 4.09 -27.18
C THR A 163 12.02 3.45 -28.48
N GLY A 164 11.94 2.12 -28.53
CA GLY A 164 11.39 1.41 -29.66
C GLY A 164 9.88 1.25 -29.55
N ALA A 165 9.15 1.54 -30.62
CA ALA A 165 7.71 1.35 -30.70
C ALA A 165 7.29 0.85 -32.08
N TRP A 166 6.16 0.12 -32.14
CA TRP A 166 5.54 -0.33 -33.37
C TRP A 166 4.49 0.67 -33.83
N SER A 167 4.61 1.20 -35.06
CA SER A 167 3.58 2.01 -35.67
C SER A 167 2.85 1.23 -36.78
N LYS A 168 1.52 1.40 -36.82
CA LYS A 168 0.67 0.79 -37.86
C LYS A 168 0.67 1.65 -39.09
N GLY A 169 1.23 1.14 -40.18
CA GLY A 169 1.11 1.73 -41.51
C GLY A 169 -0.10 1.18 -42.30
N LYS A 170 -0.29 1.60 -43.54
CA LYS A 170 -1.41 1.14 -44.37
C LYS A 170 -1.39 -0.38 -44.65
N ARG A 171 -0.22 -0.98 -44.79
CA ARG A 171 -0.05 -2.39 -45.22
C ARG A 171 0.60 -3.29 -44.17
N ALA A 172 1.35 -2.74 -43.19
CA ALA A 172 2.08 -3.47 -42.20
C ALA A 172 2.31 -2.66 -40.93
N ARG A 173 2.86 -3.32 -39.89
CA ARG A 173 3.42 -2.67 -38.69
C ARG A 173 4.92 -2.48 -38.93
N TYR A 174 5.43 -1.33 -38.51
CA TYR A 174 6.83 -0.96 -38.67
C TYR A 174 7.43 -0.61 -37.33
N ALA A 175 8.68 -1.06 -37.12
CA ALA A 175 9.43 -0.78 -35.88
C ALA A 175 10.17 0.56 -36.04
N TYR A 176 9.97 1.47 -35.08
CA TYR A 176 10.64 2.78 -35.05
C TYR A 176 11.27 3.06 -33.73
N TYR A 177 12.33 3.85 -33.76
CA TYR A 177 12.89 4.48 -32.56
C TYR A 177 12.34 5.90 -32.45
N ASN A 178 11.78 6.27 -31.32
CA ASN A 178 11.23 7.59 -31.04
C ASN A 178 11.76 8.16 -29.73
N CYS A 179 11.81 9.48 -29.66
CA CYS A 179 12.12 10.20 -28.43
C CYS A 179 10.85 10.25 -27.55
N PRO A 180 10.92 9.80 -26.28
CA PRO A 180 9.78 9.86 -25.36
C PRO A 180 9.48 11.28 -24.87
#